data_77bbb0c0cc389187ff1ce3764d552c92
#
_entry.id   77bbb0c0cc389187ff1ce3764d552c92
#
_cell.length_a   1.000
_cell.length_b   1.000
_cell.length_c   1.000
_cell.angle_alpha   90.00
_cell.angle_beta   90.00
_cell.angle_gamma   90.00
#
_symmetry.space_group_name_H-M   'P 1'
#
loop_
_entity.id
_entity.type
_entity.pdbx_description
1 polymer ?
#
loop_
_entity_poly.entity_id
_entity_poly.type
_entity_poly.pdbx_seq_one_letter_code
_entity_poly.pdbx_strand_id
1 'polypeptide(L)'
;LEKVIRSEFPELIHNRDIKIKISGCMNSCGQHGIANIGFHGSSMKHDGKVVPAMQVLLGGGTLGNGNGTVADKVIKIPSKRTPELLRMLLKDYAENGLEGEYFNDYYLRLETNYFYNLFKPLTELDSLNDSDYYDWGKEELFKPEIGLGECAGVVIDLVQTLFHDADEKLDWAAEAFKESRYADGAYHTYTAFVNGAKALLLSENVRCNTQAGIIQDFDKTVVETGKLQFEGTFTEMVLRMRSNKPTPEFALSYFAQAKSFLKTIKSFREEQTKAN
;
A
#
# COMPACT_ATOMS: atom_id res chain seq x y z
N LEU A 1 -24.74 -3.53 7.58
CA LEU A 1 -24.74 -4.95 7.18
C LEU A 1 -25.27 -5.84 8.30
N GLU A 2 -24.80 -5.68 9.54
CA GLU A 2 -25.26 -6.50 10.68
C GLU A 2 -26.78 -6.53 10.81
N LYS A 3 -27.45 -5.36 10.66
CA LYS A 3 -28.91 -5.28 10.70
C LYS A 3 -29.57 -6.14 9.62
N VAL A 4 -29.04 -6.16 8.40
CA VAL A 4 -29.54 -7.00 7.30
C VAL A 4 -29.40 -8.48 7.66
N ILE A 5 -28.23 -8.90 8.14
CA ILE A 5 -28.00 -10.29 8.52
C ILE A 5 -28.96 -10.72 9.63
N ARG A 6 -29.05 -9.92 10.71
CA ARG A 6 -29.90 -10.25 11.86
C ARG A 6 -31.40 -10.34 11.51
N SER A 7 -31.86 -9.49 10.59
CA SER A 7 -33.31 -9.43 10.26
C SER A 7 -33.72 -10.32 9.09
N GLU A 8 -32.83 -10.56 8.14
CA GLU A 8 -33.19 -11.21 6.87
C GLU A 8 -32.51 -12.57 6.66
N PHE A 9 -31.36 -12.80 7.34
CA PHE A 9 -30.55 -14.03 7.25
C PHE A 9 -30.10 -14.51 8.64
N PRO A 10 -31.03 -14.73 9.58
CA PRO A 10 -30.70 -15.05 10.98
C PRO A 10 -29.88 -16.35 11.12
N GLU A 11 -29.97 -17.28 10.19
CA GLU A 11 -29.23 -18.53 10.12
C GLU A 11 -27.71 -18.28 9.96
N LEU A 12 -27.32 -17.14 9.39
CA LEU A 12 -25.92 -16.78 9.21
C LEU A 12 -25.27 -16.22 10.47
N ILE A 13 -26.02 -15.87 11.51
CA ILE A 13 -25.47 -15.29 12.75
C ILE A 13 -24.46 -16.24 13.42
N HIS A 14 -24.75 -17.54 13.37
CA HIS A 14 -23.90 -18.59 13.93
C HIS A 14 -23.10 -19.36 12.87
N ASN A 15 -23.22 -18.98 11.60
CA ASN A 15 -22.46 -19.58 10.52
C ASN A 15 -20.99 -19.17 10.64
N ARG A 16 -20.07 -20.14 10.67
CA ARG A 16 -18.63 -19.92 10.75
C ARG A 16 -17.92 -20.03 9.40
N ASP A 17 -18.63 -20.43 8.36
CA ASP A 17 -18.08 -20.72 7.04
C ASP A 17 -18.07 -19.47 6.15
N ILE A 18 -19.00 -18.53 6.36
CA ILE A 18 -19.05 -17.27 5.63
C ILE A 18 -18.56 -16.13 6.55
N LYS A 19 -17.40 -15.59 6.23
CA LYS A 19 -16.79 -14.45 6.94
C LYS A 19 -16.95 -13.19 6.12
N ILE A 20 -17.61 -12.18 6.71
CA ILE A 20 -17.78 -10.85 6.12
C ILE A 20 -16.85 -9.90 6.86
N LYS A 21 -15.94 -9.23 6.15
CA LYS A 21 -14.98 -8.31 6.75
C LYS A 21 -14.91 -6.99 6.00
N ILE A 22 -14.79 -5.90 6.75
CA ILE A 22 -14.74 -4.54 6.23
C ILE A 22 -13.48 -3.84 6.73
N SER A 23 -12.80 -3.13 5.85
CA SER A 23 -11.70 -2.23 6.18
C SER A 23 -12.01 -0.82 5.69
N GLY A 24 -11.49 0.21 6.38
CA GLY A 24 -11.65 1.60 5.95
C GLY A 24 -10.92 1.90 4.63
N CYS A 25 -9.84 1.19 4.32
CA CYS A 25 -9.06 1.37 3.10
C CYS A 25 -8.47 0.06 2.58
N MET A 26 -7.74 0.13 1.48
CA MET A 26 -7.10 -1.02 0.82
C MET A 26 -5.98 -1.71 1.64
N ASN A 27 -5.51 -1.12 2.74
CA ASN A 27 -4.44 -1.69 3.57
C ASN A 27 -4.84 -2.98 4.31
N SER A 28 -6.12 -3.34 4.26
CA SER A 28 -6.63 -4.63 4.76
C SER A 28 -6.47 -4.88 6.26
N CYS A 29 -6.41 -3.84 7.10
CA CYS A 29 -6.33 -3.98 8.55
C CYS A 29 -7.50 -4.82 9.12
N GLY A 30 -8.70 -4.71 8.54
CA GLY A 30 -9.86 -5.56 8.83
C GLY A 30 -9.84 -6.92 8.12
N GLN A 31 -8.73 -7.26 7.43
CA GLN A 31 -8.55 -8.56 6.76
C GLN A 31 -9.58 -8.88 5.67
N HIS A 32 -10.09 -7.87 4.95
CA HIS A 32 -11.08 -8.07 3.89
C HIS A 32 -10.55 -8.92 2.72
N GLY A 33 -9.23 -8.93 2.49
CA GLY A 33 -8.59 -9.71 1.43
C GLY A 33 -8.56 -11.23 1.68
N ILE A 34 -8.84 -11.67 2.91
CA ILE A 34 -8.92 -13.09 3.30
C ILE A 34 -10.29 -13.43 3.90
N ALA A 35 -11.33 -12.75 3.46
CA ALA A 35 -12.70 -13.02 3.84
C ALA A 35 -13.50 -13.51 2.63
N ASN A 36 -14.49 -14.38 2.87
CA ASN A 36 -15.38 -14.85 1.82
C ASN A 36 -16.07 -13.69 1.10
N ILE A 37 -16.51 -12.69 1.89
CA ILE A 37 -17.10 -11.44 1.43
C ILE A 37 -16.31 -10.30 2.07
N GLY A 38 -15.53 -9.59 1.27
CA GLY A 38 -14.68 -8.49 1.71
C GLY A 38 -15.16 -7.14 1.18
N PHE A 39 -15.00 -6.09 1.99
CA PHE A 39 -15.24 -4.72 1.56
C PHE A 39 -14.10 -3.82 2.02
N HIS A 40 -13.72 -2.85 1.20
CA HIS A 40 -12.92 -1.74 1.70
C HIS A 40 -13.40 -0.39 1.17
N GLY A 41 -13.21 0.64 1.97
CA GLY A 41 -13.55 2.02 1.63
C GLY A 41 -12.85 2.49 0.36
N SER A 42 -13.59 3.23 -0.44
CA SER A 42 -13.16 3.80 -1.71
C SER A 42 -13.99 5.05 -2.02
N SER A 43 -13.78 5.65 -3.18
CA SER A 43 -14.59 6.77 -3.66
C SER A 43 -14.88 6.64 -5.15
N MET A 44 -15.96 7.28 -5.58
CA MET A 44 -16.36 7.45 -6.98
C MET A 44 -16.60 8.93 -7.26
N LYS A 45 -16.50 9.35 -8.51
CA LYS A 45 -16.81 10.73 -8.93
C LYS A 45 -18.11 10.74 -9.73
N HIS A 46 -19.00 11.66 -9.41
CA HIS A 46 -20.24 11.90 -10.15
C HIS A 46 -20.62 13.37 -10.05
N ASP A 47 -20.92 14.02 -11.18
CA ASP A 47 -21.32 15.43 -11.29
C ASP A 47 -20.45 16.41 -10.49
N GLY A 48 -19.11 16.23 -10.59
CA GLY A 48 -18.15 17.09 -9.89
C GLY A 48 -18.05 16.87 -8.38
N LYS A 49 -18.87 15.98 -7.81
CA LYS A 49 -18.87 15.59 -6.39
C LYS A 49 -18.20 14.24 -6.19
N VAL A 50 -17.82 13.93 -4.95
CA VAL A 50 -17.27 12.64 -4.57
C VAL A 50 -18.33 11.86 -3.81
N VAL A 51 -18.58 10.62 -4.25
CA VAL A 51 -19.49 9.67 -3.63
C VAL A 51 -18.69 8.67 -2.80
N PRO A 52 -18.99 8.47 -1.51
CA PRO A 52 -18.39 7.39 -0.74
C PRO A 52 -18.75 6.03 -1.36
N ALA A 53 -17.77 5.18 -1.52
CA ALA A 53 -17.93 3.90 -2.21
C ALA A 53 -17.26 2.76 -1.45
N MET A 54 -17.67 1.55 -1.76
CA MET A 54 -17.04 0.31 -1.31
C MET A 54 -16.51 -0.49 -2.50
N GLN A 55 -15.25 -0.90 -2.42
CA GLN A 55 -14.73 -1.95 -3.27
C GLN A 55 -15.17 -3.29 -2.69
N VAL A 56 -15.78 -4.11 -3.50
CA VAL A 56 -16.25 -5.45 -3.17
C VAL A 56 -15.20 -6.47 -3.58
N LEU A 57 -14.91 -7.40 -2.67
CA LEU A 57 -13.99 -8.52 -2.91
C LEU A 57 -14.70 -9.81 -2.51
N LEU A 58 -14.51 -10.88 -3.27
CA LEU A 58 -15.11 -12.20 -3.01
C LEU A 58 -14.07 -13.31 -3.09
N GLY A 59 -14.33 -14.42 -2.42
CA GLY A 59 -13.60 -15.66 -2.57
C GLY A 59 -12.33 -15.79 -1.70
N GLY A 60 -12.10 -14.89 -0.75
CA GLY A 60 -10.98 -15.02 0.19
C GLY A 60 -11.28 -15.96 1.37
N GLY A 61 -10.23 -16.51 1.96
CA GLY A 61 -10.33 -17.43 3.09
C GLY A 61 -10.00 -18.87 2.70
N THR A 62 -10.93 -19.80 2.89
CA THR A 62 -10.68 -21.22 2.61
C THR A 62 -11.74 -21.78 1.64
N LEU A 63 -11.31 -22.75 0.84
CA LEU A 63 -12.15 -23.60 0.00
C LEU A 63 -12.64 -24.82 0.79
N GLY A 64 -13.62 -25.55 0.26
CA GLY A 64 -14.13 -26.78 0.85
C GLY A 64 -13.05 -27.87 1.03
N ASN A 65 -12.00 -27.83 0.23
CA ASN A 65 -10.84 -28.74 0.37
C ASN A 65 -9.79 -28.27 1.39
N GLY A 66 -10.03 -27.14 2.09
CA GLY A 66 -9.14 -26.56 3.08
C GLY A 66 -8.02 -25.66 2.54
N ASN A 67 -7.87 -25.51 1.23
CA ASN A 67 -6.87 -24.62 0.65
C ASN A 67 -7.23 -23.14 0.90
N GLY A 68 -6.21 -22.35 1.22
CA GLY A 68 -6.35 -20.90 1.40
C GLY A 68 -6.45 -20.15 0.06
N THR A 69 -7.25 -19.11 0.02
CA THR A 69 -7.38 -18.22 -1.14
C THR A 69 -7.40 -16.75 -0.74
N VAL A 70 -7.02 -15.87 -1.67
CA VAL A 70 -7.13 -14.42 -1.52
C VAL A 70 -8.30 -13.93 -2.36
N ALA A 71 -9.08 -13.01 -1.82
CA ALA A 71 -10.26 -12.48 -2.48
C ALA A 71 -9.93 -11.67 -3.73
N ASP A 72 -10.70 -11.88 -4.79
CA ASP A 72 -10.65 -11.10 -6.01
C ASP A 72 -11.44 -9.80 -5.89
N LYS A 73 -10.95 -8.72 -6.50
CA LYS A 73 -11.72 -7.49 -6.66
C LYS A 73 -12.80 -7.69 -7.71
N VAL A 74 -14.07 -7.60 -7.30
CA VAL A 74 -15.19 -7.81 -8.21
C VAL A 74 -15.72 -6.50 -8.78
N ILE A 75 -16.13 -5.57 -7.92
CA ILE A 75 -16.81 -4.35 -8.36
C ILE A 75 -16.70 -3.25 -7.30
N LYS A 76 -16.84 -2.00 -7.74
CA LYS A 76 -16.97 -0.84 -6.86
C LYS A 76 -18.37 -0.28 -6.96
N ILE A 77 -19.00 -0.01 -5.82
CA ILE A 77 -20.36 0.51 -5.72
C ILE A 77 -20.46 1.66 -4.72
N PRO A 78 -21.45 2.56 -4.80
CA PRO A 78 -21.74 3.53 -3.75
C PRO A 78 -21.94 2.85 -2.40
N SER A 79 -21.39 3.43 -1.32
CA SER A 79 -21.37 2.79 0.01
C SER A 79 -22.76 2.48 0.55
N LYS A 80 -23.76 3.32 0.23
CA LYS A 80 -25.16 3.13 0.64
C LYS A 80 -25.84 1.91 0.01
N ARG A 81 -25.31 1.40 -1.11
CA ARG A 81 -25.82 0.21 -1.81
C ARG A 81 -25.22 -1.10 -1.32
N THR A 82 -24.25 -1.04 -0.40
CA THR A 82 -23.61 -2.25 0.15
C THR A 82 -24.60 -3.21 0.83
N PRO A 83 -25.63 -2.76 1.59
CA PRO A 83 -26.66 -3.66 2.12
C PRO A 83 -27.45 -4.39 1.03
N GLU A 84 -27.76 -3.72 -0.08
CA GLU A 84 -28.47 -4.33 -1.20
C GLU A 84 -27.60 -5.37 -1.92
N LEU A 85 -26.34 -5.06 -2.17
CA LEU A 85 -25.38 -6.02 -2.72
C LEU A 85 -25.32 -7.29 -1.86
N LEU A 86 -25.25 -7.13 -0.54
CA LEU A 86 -25.20 -8.28 0.36
C LEU A 86 -26.46 -9.14 0.24
N ARG A 87 -27.64 -8.52 0.16
CA ARG A 87 -28.91 -9.24 -0.07
C ARG A 87 -28.92 -10.02 -1.37
N MET A 88 -28.49 -9.36 -2.47
CA MET A 88 -28.41 -10.00 -3.78
C MET A 88 -27.48 -11.22 -3.74
N LEU A 89 -26.29 -11.05 -3.15
CA LEU A 89 -25.30 -12.11 -3.06
C LEU A 89 -25.77 -13.31 -2.23
N LEU A 90 -26.34 -13.05 -1.05
CA LEU A 90 -26.79 -14.13 -0.15
C LEU A 90 -28.02 -14.86 -0.70
N LYS A 91 -28.94 -14.16 -1.38
CA LYS A 91 -30.04 -14.79 -2.08
C LYS A 91 -29.59 -15.64 -3.25
N ASP A 92 -28.66 -15.09 -4.06
CA ASP A 92 -28.10 -15.82 -5.20
C ASP A 92 -27.35 -17.09 -4.75
N TYR A 93 -26.60 -17.01 -3.65
CA TYR A 93 -25.96 -18.19 -3.07
C TYR A 93 -26.99 -19.22 -2.57
N ALA A 94 -28.06 -18.79 -1.93
CA ALA A 94 -29.12 -19.69 -1.48
C ALA A 94 -29.88 -20.38 -2.64
N GLU A 95 -30.03 -19.68 -3.77
CA GLU A 95 -30.78 -20.16 -4.95
C GLU A 95 -29.89 -21.00 -5.90
N ASN A 96 -28.64 -20.64 -6.06
CA ASN A 96 -27.73 -21.20 -7.06
C ASN A 96 -26.57 -22.01 -6.48
N GLY A 97 -26.39 -22.02 -5.16
CA GLY A 97 -25.44 -22.88 -4.47
C GLY A 97 -25.84 -24.35 -4.56
N LEU A 98 -24.88 -25.26 -4.72
CA LEU A 98 -25.11 -26.70 -4.69
C LEU A 98 -25.22 -27.18 -3.24
N GLU A 99 -25.86 -28.31 -3.04
CA GLU A 99 -25.98 -28.91 -1.70
C GLU A 99 -24.62 -29.17 -1.06
N GLY A 100 -24.36 -28.57 0.09
CA GLY A 100 -23.08 -28.70 0.80
C GLY A 100 -21.91 -27.92 0.20
N GLU A 101 -22.14 -27.10 -0.82
CA GLU A 101 -21.10 -26.27 -1.46
C GLU A 101 -20.67 -25.12 -0.55
N TYR A 102 -19.36 -25.00 -0.28
CA TYR A 102 -18.82 -23.83 0.42
C TYR A 102 -18.92 -22.58 -0.44
N PHE A 103 -19.11 -21.42 0.20
CA PHE A 103 -19.24 -20.13 -0.49
C PHE A 103 -18.10 -19.84 -1.47
N ASN A 104 -16.87 -20.15 -1.11
CA ASN A 104 -15.73 -19.89 -2.00
C ASN A 104 -15.69 -20.86 -3.19
N ASP A 105 -16.15 -22.11 -3.04
CA ASP A 105 -16.27 -23.05 -4.16
C ASP A 105 -17.38 -22.60 -5.13
N TYR A 106 -18.53 -22.12 -4.60
CA TYR A 106 -19.57 -21.49 -5.36
C TYR A 106 -19.07 -20.26 -6.13
N TYR A 107 -18.27 -19.38 -5.48
CA TYR A 107 -17.65 -18.23 -6.13
C TYR A 107 -16.72 -18.65 -7.27
N LEU A 108 -15.85 -19.62 -7.04
CA LEU A 108 -14.92 -20.12 -8.06
C LEU A 108 -15.65 -20.77 -9.24
N ARG A 109 -16.72 -21.52 -8.98
CA ARG A 109 -17.50 -22.20 -10.02
C ARG A 109 -18.20 -21.23 -10.96
N LEU A 110 -18.71 -20.12 -10.44
CA LEU A 110 -19.42 -19.11 -11.24
C LEU A 110 -18.52 -18.02 -11.81
N GLU A 111 -17.29 -17.92 -11.33
CA GLU A 111 -16.25 -16.97 -11.73
C GLU A 111 -16.57 -15.48 -11.46
N THR A 112 -15.55 -14.65 -11.36
CA THR A 112 -15.67 -13.22 -11.04
C THR A 112 -16.64 -12.46 -11.96
N ASN A 113 -16.69 -12.85 -13.24
CA ASN A 113 -17.48 -12.14 -14.25
C ASN A 113 -19.00 -12.30 -14.03
N TYR A 114 -19.42 -13.44 -13.49
CA TYR A 114 -20.81 -13.66 -13.08
C TYR A 114 -21.23 -12.64 -12.03
N PHE A 115 -20.46 -12.52 -10.96
CA PHE A 115 -20.76 -11.60 -9.85
C PHE A 115 -20.64 -10.13 -10.26
N TYR A 116 -19.69 -9.81 -11.14
CA TYR A 116 -19.63 -8.48 -11.73
C TYR A 116 -20.96 -8.12 -12.44
N ASN A 117 -21.49 -9.01 -13.27
CA ASN A 117 -22.74 -8.78 -13.98
C ASN A 117 -23.96 -8.76 -13.03
N LEU A 118 -23.97 -9.59 -12.01
CA LEU A 118 -25.01 -9.61 -10.97
C LEU A 118 -25.11 -8.25 -10.27
N PHE A 119 -23.97 -7.64 -9.92
CA PHE A 119 -23.94 -6.38 -9.17
C PHE A 119 -23.86 -5.13 -10.05
N LYS A 120 -23.67 -5.27 -11.35
CA LYS A 120 -23.54 -4.13 -12.28
C LYS A 120 -24.66 -3.09 -12.16
N PRO A 121 -25.94 -3.44 -11.94
CA PRO A 121 -27.00 -2.45 -11.75
C PRO A 121 -26.76 -1.51 -10.56
N LEU A 122 -26.01 -1.95 -9.54
CA LEU A 122 -25.67 -1.15 -8.38
C LEU A 122 -24.57 -0.10 -8.64
N THR A 123 -23.94 -0.11 -9.81
CA THR A 123 -22.90 0.87 -10.19
C THR A 123 -23.47 2.13 -10.83
N GLU A 124 -24.74 2.12 -11.24
CA GLU A 124 -25.36 3.23 -11.94
C GLU A 124 -25.47 4.47 -11.03
N LEU A 125 -24.85 5.58 -11.46
CA LEU A 125 -24.76 6.79 -10.66
C LEU A 125 -25.91 7.77 -10.92
N ASP A 126 -26.57 7.67 -12.06
CA ASP A 126 -27.67 8.58 -12.45
C ASP A 126 -28.90 8.48 -11.50
N SER A 127 -29.00 7.39 -10.74
CA SER A 127 -30.06 7.14 -9.74
C SER A 127 -29.67 7.53 -8.32
N LEU A 128 -28.52 8.22 -8.13
CA LEU A 128 -28.10 8.71 -6.81
C LEU A 128 -29.02 9.81 -6.31
N ASN A 129 -29.29 9.78 -5.01
CA ASN A 129 -29.97 10.84 -4.30
C ASN A 129 -28.98 11.63 -3.40
N ASP A 130 -29.42 12.74 -2.84
CA ASP A 130 -28.57 13.59 -2.02
C ASP A 130 -27.92 12.84 -0.85
N SER A 131 -28.58 11.85 -0.26
CA SER A 131 -28.03 11.08 0.86
C SER A 131 -26.86 10.20 0.48
N ASP A 132 -26.69 9.86 -0.81
CA ASP A 132 -25.60 9.02 -1.30
C ASP A 132 -24.24 9.72 -1.30
N TYR A 133 -24.24 11.04 -1.20
CA TYR A 133 -23.01 11.86 -1.11
C TYR A 133 -22.49 11.99 0.34
N TYR A 134 -23.17 11.39 1.32
CA TYR A 134 -22.79 11.38 2.72
C TYR A 134 -22.34 9.98 3.15
N ASP A 135 -21.27 9.90 3.90
CA ASP A 135 -20.88 8.61 4.46
C ASP A 135 -21.83 8.17 5.58
N TRP A 136 -21.75 6.90 5.96
CA TRP A 136 -22.56 6.33 7.02
C TRP A 136 -22.35 7.06 8.35
N GLY A 137 -23.43 7.58 8.94
CA GLY A 137 -23.40 8.30 10.21
C GLY A 137 -22.76 9.69 10.17
N LYS A 138 -22.55 10.25 8.97
CA LYS A 138 -22.04 11.62 8.78
C LYS A 138 -23.15 12.54 8.26
N GLU A 139 -23.11 13.80 8.69
CA GLU A 139 -24.01 14.89 8.25
C GLU A 139 -23.33 15.85 7.28
N GLU A 140 -22.05 15.64 6.98
CA GLU A 140 -21.26 16.43 6.03
C GLU A 140 -21.08 15.67 4.72
N LEU A 141 -21.00 16.41 3.62
CA LEU A 141 -20.67 15.86 2.31
C LEU A 141 -19.33 15.10 2.38
N PHE A 142 -19.30 13.92 1.81
CA PHE A 142 -18.11 13.10 1.82
C PHE A 142 -16.94 13.79 1.10
N LYS A 143 -15.85 13.93 1.80
CA LYS A 143 -14.57 14.39 1.26
C LYS A 143 -13.55 13.28 1.49
N PRO A 144 -12.90 12.76 0.43
CA PRO A 144 -11.83 11.81 0.64
C PRO A 144 -10.67 12.53 1.33
N GLU A 145 -10.31 12.09 2.50
CA GLU A 145 -9.09 12.54 3.15
C GLU A 145 -7.90 11.94 2.38
N ILE A 146 -7.26 12.77 1.58
CA ILE A 146 -5.99 12.44 0.94
C ILE A 146 -4.90 12.81 1.95
N GLY A 147 -4.61 11.92 2.84
CA GLY A 147 -3.64 12.15 3.91
C GLY A 147 -3.14 10.85 4.50
N LEU A 148 -2.34 11.00 5.51
CA LEU A 148 -1.85 9.92 6.35
C LEU A 148 -3.06 9.09 6.85
N GLY A 149 -3.19 7.83 6.41
CA GLY A 149 -4.29 6.95 6.82
C GLY A 149 -4.33 6.76 8.34
N GLU A 150 -5.40 6.15 8.87
CA GLU A 150 -5.57 5.90 10.32
C GLU A 150 -4.41 5.13 10.96
N CYS A 151 -3.63 4.39 10.18
CA CYS A 151 -2.35 3.82 10.60
C CYS A 151 -1.27 4.88 10.86
N ALA A 152 -1.52 6.12 10.52
CA ALA A 152 -0.63 7.28 10.69
C ALA A 152 -0.94 8.10 11.95
N GLY A 153 -1.65 7.57 12.90
CA GLY A 153 -1.65 8.08 14.29
C GLY A 153 -0.26 7.98 14.95
N VAL A 154 0.65 7.23 14.36
CA VAL A 154 2.09 7.44 14.46
C VAL A 154 2.46 8.35 13.31
N VAL A 155 2.90 9.57 13.58
CA VAL A 155 3.63 10.39 12.61
C VAL A 155 4.89 9.58 12.28
N ILE A 156 4.79 8.72 11.25
CA ILE A 156 5.97 8.06 10.71
C ILE A 156 6.70 9.20 10.02
N ASP A 157 7.75 9.67 10.64
CA ASP A 157 8.71 10.52 9.97
C ASP A 157 9.34 9.68 8.86
N LEU A 158 8.76 9.79 7.65
CA LEU A 158 9.23 9.04 6.48
C LEU A 158 10.70 9.35 6.17
N VAL A 159 11.15 10.55 6.50
CA VAL A 159 12.56 10.95 6.35
C VAL A 159 13.42 10.15 7.32
N GLN A 160 13.01 10.09 8.59
CA GLN A 160 13.70 9.32 9.61
C GLN A 160 13.69 7.82 9.30
N THR A 161 12.56 7.29 8.81
CA THR A 161 12.45 5.89 8.39
C THR A 161 13.41 5.56 7.26
N LEU A 162 13.51 6.42 6.23
CA LEU A 162 14.43 6.21 5.12
C LEU A 162 15.90 6.31 5.55
N PHE A 163 16.23 7.16 6.53
CA PHE A 163 17.56 7.18 7.11
C PHE A 163 17.86 5.91 7.92
N HIS A 164 16.88 5.38 8.65
CA HIS A 164 17.02 4.11 9.34
C HIS A 164 17.24 2.95 8.37
N ASP A 165 16.44 2.89 7.30
CA ASP A 165 16.62 1.92 6.22
C ASP A 165 18.01 2.00 5.59
N ALA A 166 18.55 3.21 5.43
CA ALA A 166 19.92 3.40 4.91
C ALA A 166 20.99 2.86 5.87
N ASP A 167 20.82 3.05 7.18
CA ASP A 167 21.72 2.49 8.19
C ASP A 167 21.66 0.96 8.19
N GLU A 168 20.47 0.38 8.16
CA GLU A 168 20.28 -1.07 8.10
C GLU A 168 20.99 -1.68 6.87
N LYS A 169 20.95 -0.99 5.72
CA LYS A 169 21.71 -1.44 4.54
C LYS A 169 23.22 -1.40 4.75
N LEU A 170 23.74 -0.42 5.48
CA LEU A 170 25.16 -0.41 5.85
C LEU A 170 25.51 -1.55 6.81
N ASP A 171 24.63 -1.90 7.74
CA ASP A 171 24.85 -3.01 8.64
C ASP A 171 24.88 -4.35 7.86
N TRP A 172 23.96 -4.55 6.93
CA TRP A 172 23.97 -5.72 6.04
C TRP A 172 25.21 -5.76 5.13
N ALA A 173 25.68 -4.61 4.66
CA ALA A 173 26.95 -4.55 3.93
C ALA A 173 28.12 -5.00 4.81
N ALA A 174 28.18 -4.52 6.05
CA ALA A 174 29.23 -4.89 6.99
C ALA A 174 29.23 -6.39 7.31
N GLU A 175 28.05 -6.99 7.46
CA GLU A 175 27.93 -8.45 7.65
C GLU A 175 28.38 -9.22 6.40
N ALA A 176 27.97 -8.81 5.21
CA ALA A 176 28.40 -9.42 3.95
C ALA A 176 29.94 -9.38 3.80
N PHE A 177 30.60 -8.30 4.23
CA PHE A 177 32.07 -8.19 4.18
C PHE A 177 32.76 -9.13 5.17
N LYS A 178 32.20 -9.37 6.36
CA LYS A 178 32.74 -10.35 7.30
C LYS A 178 32.75 -11.76 6.70
N GLU A 179 31.80 -12.06 5.84
CA GLU A 179 31.66 -13.32 5.13
C GLU A 179 32.37 -13.33 3.75
N SER A 180 33.17 -12.30 3.46
CA SER A 180 33.85 -12.12 2.17
C SER A 180 32.92 -12.06 0.94
N ARG A 181 31.64 -11.71 1.14
CA ARG A 181 30.64 -11.50 0.09
C ARG A 181 30.68 -10.05 -0.42
N TYR A 182 31.76 -9.69 -1.10
CA TYR A 182 32.04 -8.30 -1.49
C TYR A 182 31.04 -7.74 -2.51
N ALA A 183 30.51 -8.58 -3.39
CA ALA A 183 29.48 -8.15 -4.35
C ALA A 183 28.17 -7.77 -3.65
N ASP A 184 27.73 -8.59 -2.68
CA ASP A 184 26.53 -8.32 -1.91
C ASP A 184 26.70 -7.07 -1.04
N GLY A 185 27.86 -6.96 -0.37
CA GLY A 185 28.18 -5.78 0.42
C GLY A 185 28.22 -4.50 -0.40
N ALA A 186 28.76 -4.52 -1.63
CA ALA A 186 28.71 -3.38 -2.54
C ALA A 186 27.28 -3.03 -2.97
N TYR A 187 26.41 -4.02 -3.20
CA TYR A 187 25.01 -3.80 -3.52
C TYR A 187 24.25 -3.18 -2.34
N HIS A 188 24.43 -3.67 -1.13
CA HIS A 188 23.84 -3.06 0.06
C HIS A 188 24.32 -1.63 0.29
N THR A 189 25.61 -1.39 0.04
CA THR A 189 26.19 -0.04 0.08
C THR A 189 25.54 0.91 -0.93
N TYR A 190 25.34 0.46 -2.17
CA TYR A 190 24.60 1.21 -3.19
C TYR A 190 23.18 1.56 -2.71
N THR A 191 22.48 0.58 -2.14
CA THR A 191 21.11 0.79 -1.64
C THR A 191 21.10 1.82 -0.49
N ALA A 192 22.10 1.82 0.37
CA ALA A 192 22.23 2.81 1.44
C ALA A 192 22.39 4.24 0.89
N PHE A 193 23.22 4.44 -0.14
CA PHE A 193 23.31 5.73 -0.83
C PHE A 193 21.95 6.21 -1.35
N VAL A 194 21.24 5.33 -2.06
CA VAL A 194 19.94 5.67 -2.69
C VAL A 194 18.88 6.00 -1.63
N ASN A 195 18.80 5.21 -0.55
CA ASN A 195 17.85 5.47 0.53
C ASN A 195 18.16 6.78 1.28
N GLY A 196 19.42 7.03 1.58
CA GLY A 196 19.85 8.29 2.21
C GLY A 196 19.56 9.52 1.33
N ALA A 197 19.85 9.43 0.04
CA ALA A 197 19.52 10.49 -0.90
C ALA A 197 18.02 10.74 -1.00
N LYS A 198 17.22 9.67 -1.06
CA LYS A 198 15.75 9.76 -1.06
C LYS A 198 15.21 10.42 0.21
N ALA A 199 15.81 10.12 1.38
CA ALA A 199 15.44 10.75 2.64
C ALA A 199 15.64 12.27 2.60
N LEU A 200 16.80 12.72 2.14
CA LEU A 200 17.10 14.16 2.04
C LEU A 200 16.23 14.85 0.99
N LEU A 201 16.03 14.26 -0.19
CA LEU A 201 15.11 14.78 -1.21
C LEU A 201 13.69 14.94 -0.69
N LEU A 202 13.19 13.95 0.03
CA LEU A 202 11.86 14.01 0.63
C LEU A 202 11.75 15.15 1.64
N SER A 203 12.80 15.42 2.43
CA SER A 203 12.83 16.56 3.36
C SER A 203 12.85 17.92 2.65
N GLU A 204 13.30 17.95 1.39
CA GLU A 204 13.27 19.11 0.50
C GLU A 204 11.98 19.17 -0.35
N ASN A 205 10.95 18.36 -0.03
CA ASN A 205 9.70 18.22 -0.77
C ASN A 205 9.84 17.70 -2.22
N VAL A 206 10.95 17.07 -2.55
CA VAL A 206 11.19 16.41 -3.85
C VAL A 206 10.80 14.94 -3.74
N ARG A 207 9.79 14.53 -4.52
CA ARG A 207 9.26 13.15 -4.52
C ARG A 207 9.76 12.40 -5.75
N CYS A 208 10.58 11.38 -5.53
CA CYS A 208 11.09 10.49 -6.58
C CYS A 208 10.74 9.05 -6.24
N ASN A 209 10.31 8.28 -7.25
CA ASN A 209 9.90 6.88 -7.08
C ASN A 209 10.82 5.88 -7.77
N THR A 210 11.81 6.34 -8.55
CA THR A 210 12.77 5.48 -9.25
C THR A 210 14.17 5.78 -8.77
N GLN A 211 15.04 4.76 -8.73
CA GLN A 211 16.44 4.93 -8.33
C GLN A 211 17.18 5.92 -9.25
N ALA A 212 16.93 5.85 -10.55
CA ALA A 212 17.52 6.78 -11.52
C ALA A 212 17.09 8.24 -11.26
N GLY A 213 15.79 8.45 -10.99
CA GLY A 213 15.25 9.76 -10.62
C GLY A 213 15.88 10.29 -9.33
N ILE A 214 15.98 9.46 -8.28
CA ILE A 214 16.60 9.83 -7.01
C ILE A 214 18.04 10.31 -7.22
N ILE A 215 18.82 9.58 -8.01
CA ILE A 215 20.23 9.91 -8.27
C ILE A 215 20.35 11.26 -9.00
N GLN A 216 19.55 11.46 -10.06
CA GLN A 216 19.57 12.70 -10.85
C GLN A 216 19.04 13.91 -10.06
N ASP A 217 17.95 13.74 -9.34
CA ASP A 217 17.32 14.82 -8.60
C ASP A 217 18.16 15.22 -7.38
N PHE A 218 18.94 14.30 -6.81
CA PHE A 218 19.88 14.64 -5.75
C PHE A 218 20.98 15.58 -6.24
N ASP A 219 21.58 15.29 -7.40
CA ASP A 219 22.55 16.18 -8.00
C ASP A 219 21.96 17.58 -8.23
N LYS A 220 20.80 17.65 -8.88
CA LYS A 220 20.11 18.92 -9.19
C LYS A 220 19.71 19.71 -7.94
N THR A 221 19.19 19.03 -6.91
CA THR A 221 18.56 19.71 -5.76
C THR A 221 19.60 20.04 -4.68
N VAL A 222 20.63 19.24 -4.54
CA VAL A 222 21.57 19.31 -3.41
C VAL A 222 22.96 19.73 -3.85
N VAL A 223 23.52 19.07 -4.87
CA VAL A 223 24.91 19.30 -5.30
C VAL A 223 25.02 20.58 -6.14
N GLU A 224 24.25 20.70 -7.22
CA GLU A 224 24.28 21.85 -8.13
C GLU A 224 23.81 23.15 -7.46
N THR A 225 22.93 23.05 -6.47
CA THR A 225 22.47 24.21 -5.67
C THR A 225 23.49 24.64 -4.60
N GLY A 226 24.57 23.86 -4.40
CA GLY A 226 25.59 24.13 -3.41
C GLY A 226 25.17 23.90 -1.94
N LYS A 227 24.02 23.23 -1.70
CA LYS A 227 23.57 22.88 -0.34
C LYS A 227 24.54 21.95 0.39
N LEU A 228 25.09 20.99 -0.34
CA LEU A 228 26.19 20.15 0.11
C LEU A 228 27.23 20.01 -1.00
N GLN A 229 28.49 19.88 -0.58
CA GLN A 229 29.61 19.68 -1.50
C GLN A 229 30.23 18.30 -1.28
N PHE A 230 30.47 17.58 -2.38
CA PHE A 230 31.10 16.28 -2.42
C PHE A 230 32.27 16.33 -3.43
N GLU A 231 33.15 15.36 -3.35
CA GLU A 231 34.15 15.17 -4.41
C GLU A 231 33.48 14.59 -5.67
N GLY A 232 33.11 15.47 -6.60
CA GLY A 232 32.35 15.13 -7.80
C GLY A 232 30.81 15.13 -7.59
N THR A 233 30.10 14.55 -8.52
CA THR A 233 28.63 14.43 -8.47
C THR A 233 28.20 13.23 -7.64
N PHE A 234 26.96 13.27 -7.12
CA PHE A 234 26.37 12.12 -6.45
C PHE A 234 26.20 10.95 -7.43
N THR A 235 25.85 11.25 -8.68
CA THR A 235 25.76 10.26 -9.77
C THR A 235 27.09 9.50 -9.93
N GLU A 236 28.21 10.19 -10.01
CA GLU A 236 29.54 9.56 -10.13
C GLU A 236 29.83 8.70 -8.90
N MET A 237 29.58 9.22 -7.70
CA MET A 237 29.81 8.53 -6.44
C MET A 237 29.03 7.21 -6.38
N VAL A 238 27.73 7.24 -6.64
CA VAL A 238 26.83 6.08 -6.51
C VAL A 238 27.07 5.06 -7.62
N LEU A 239 27.30 5.50 -8.86
CA LEU A 239 27.45 4.60 -9.99
C LEU A 239 28.84 4.00 -10.16
N ARG A 240 29.81 4.34 -9.29
CA ARG A 240 31.15 3.71 -9.27
C ARG A 240 31.09 2.18 -9.25
N MET A 241 30.07 1.60 -8.59
CA MET A 241 29.90 0.16 -8.55
C MET A 241 29.67 -0.49 -9.93
N ARG A 242 29.17 0.26 -10.93
CA ARG A 242 28.93 -0.27 -12.29
C ARG A 242 30.21 -0.45 -13.10
N SER A 243 31.20 0.38 -12.84
CA SER A 243 32.49 0.40 -13.58
C SER A 243 33.64 -0.32 -12.86
N ASN A 244 33.39 -0.83 -11.65
CA ASN A 244 34.39 -1.51 -10.85
C ASN A 244 33.99 -2.93 -10.52
N LYS A 245 34.95 -3.86 -10.54
CA LYS A 245 34.75 -5.20 -10.02
C LYS A 245 34.64 -5.13 -8.49
N PRO A 246 33.81 -5.96 -7.86
CA PRO A 246 33.63 -5.97 -6.41
C PRO A 246 34.80 -6.65 -5.69
N THR A 247 36.01 -6.07 -5.86
CA THR A 247 37.20 -6.50 -5.09
C THR A 247 37.06 -6.04 -3.63
N PRO A 248 37.80 -6.67 -2.69
CA PRO A 248 37.80 -6.24 -1.29
C PRO A 248 38.13 -4.75 -1.15
N GLU A 249 39.14 -4.28 -1.84
CA GLU A 249 39.63 -2.89 -1.77
C GLU A 249 38.54 -1.92 -2.25
N PHE A 250 37.93 -2.21 -3.42
CA PHE A 250 36.85 -1.38 -3.95
C PHE A 250 35.63 -1.37 -3.01
N ALA A 251 35.17 -2.54 -2.60
CA ALA A 251 33.96 -2.68 -1.81
C ALA A 251 34.08 -1.98 -0.44
N LEU A 252 35.23 -2.11 0.24
CA LEU A 252 35.46 -1.46 1.52
C LEU A 252 35.62 0.06 1.37
N SER A 253 36.31 0.54 0.30
CA SER A 253 36.39 1.97 -0.01
C SER A 253 35.03 2.58 -0.31
N TYR A 254 34.21 1.89 -1.10
CA TYR A 254 32.86 2.32 -1.45
C TYR A 254 31.94 2.39 -0.21
N PHE A 255 32.05 1.43 0.68
CA PHE A 255 31.37 1.42 1.96
C PHE A 255 31.77 2.57 2.88
N ALA A 256 33.07 2.85 2.99
CA ALA A 256 33.54 4.00 3.77
C ALA A 256 32.98 5.32 3.22
N GLN A 257 32.92 5.45 1.90
CA GLN A 257 32.32 6.61 1.23
C GLN A 257 30.82 6.76 1.54
N ALA A 258 30.06 5.65 1.54
CA ALA A 258 28.62 5.66 1.91
C ALA A 258 28.40 6.08 3.36
N LYS A 259 29.22 5.60 4.28
CA LYS A 259 29.18 6.03 5.69
C LYS A 259 29.42 7.54 5.84
N SER A 260 30.42 8.07 5.17
CA SER A 260 30.72 9.50 5.17
C SER A 260 29.56 10.30 4.59
N PHE A 261 29.03 9.87 3.45
CA PHE A 261 27.86 10.48 2.81
C PHE A 261 26.65 10.53 3.75
N LEU A 262 26.24 9.39 4.33
CA LEU A 262 25.10 9.34 5.24
C LEU A 262 25.29 10.23 6.47
N LYS A 263 26.48 10.26 7.03
CA LYS A 263 26.80 11.16 8.14
C LYS A 263 26.59 12.62 7.74
N THR A 264 27.11 13.03 6.59
CA THR A 264 27.00 14.41 6.08
C THR A 264 25.54 14.84 5.87
N ILE A 265 24.75 14.01 5.18
CA ILE A 265 23.35 14.37 4.90
C ILE A 265 22.46 14.36 6.14
N LYS A 266 22.74 13.49 7.12
CA LYS A 266 22.02 13.48 8.41
C LYS A 266 22.33 14.73 9.22
N SER A 267 23.61 15.10 9.36
CA SER A 267 24.01 16.34 10.04
C SER A 267 23.37 17.57 9.40
N PHE A 268 23.37 17.65 8.08
CA PHE A 268 22.69 18.73 7.35
C PHE A 268 21.21 18.80 7.66
N ARG A 269 20.51 17.66 7.69
CA ARG A 269 19.09 17.61 8.04
C ARG A 269 18.81 18.01 9.49
N GLU A 270 19.65 17.60 10.43
CA GLU A 270 19.54 18.00 11.84
C GLU A 270 19.70 19.52 12.02
N GLU A 271 20.62 20.15 11.31
CA GLU A 271 20.80 21.60 11.31
C GLU A 271 19.56 22.33 10.78
N GLN A 272 18.98 21.85 9.67
CA GLN A 272 17.73 22.40 9.15
C GLN A 272 16.56 22.31 10.14
N THR A 273 16.47 21.18 10.86
CA THR A 273 15.38 20.96 11.83
C THR A 273 15.51 21.84 13.06
N LYS A 274 16.73 22.22 13.44
CA LYS A 274 17.00 23.13 14.56
C LYS A 274 16.78 24.62 14.20
N ALA A 275 16.82 24.94 12.90
CA ALA A 275 16.67 26.31 12.41
C ALA A 275 15.21 26.71 12.13
N ASN A 276 14.30 25.74 12.10
CA ASN A 276 12.83 25.90 11.96
C ASN A 276 12.13 25.67 13.31
#